data_5c3e677e2d88343ec8d8f1e6aa0e4a24
#
_entry.id   5c3e677e2d88343ec8d8f1e6aa0e4a24
#
_cell.length_a   1.000
_cell.length_b   1.000
_cell.length_c   1.000
_cell.angle_alpha   90.00
_cell.angle_beta   90.00
_cell.angle_gamma   90.00
#
_symmetry.space_group_name_H-M   'P 1'
#
loop_
_entity.id
_entity.type
_entity.pdbx_description
1 polymer ?
#
loop_
_entity_poly.entity_id
_entity_poly.type
_entity_poly.pdbx_seq_one_letter_code
_entity_poly.pdbx_strand_id
1 'polypeptide(L)'
;MSPAGLAAHALALLGAGAGPVLVVCPWAPRLAAALAARVPRARDGEVPMGAVVVFLGAAPGPAKRQAALRAVERRLPPGAPLVLVDHNQPRALWRRALAVLQLAVRGLPAARARYPAARELGALGFAVERLWLGGGERVQLVRARRR
;
A
#
# COMPACT_ATOMS: atom_id res chain seq x y z
N MET A 1 -8.63 8.34 9.79
CA MET A 1 -7.42 8.97 9.19
C MET A 1 -7.82 9.57 7.85
N SER A 2 -7.47 10.82 7.60
CA SER A 2 -7.79 11.49 6.34
C SER A 2 -6.89 10.98 5.19
N PRO A 3 -7.33 11.07 3.91
CA PRO A 3 -6.49 10.74 2.77
C PRO A 3 -5.16 11.51 2.75
N ALA A 4 -5.20 12.80 3.12
CA ALA A 4 -4.01 13.64 3.20
C ALA A 4 -3.01 13.17 4.29
N GLY A 5 -3.52 12.78 5.46
CA GLY A 5 -2.69 12.23 6.54
C GLY A 5 -2.09 10.87 6.16
N LEU A 6 -2.86 10.02 5.48
CA LEU A 6 -2.37 8.72 5.01
C LEU A 6 -1.29 8.89 3.93
N ALA A 7 -1.49 9.81 2.99
CA ALA A 7 -0.48 10.14 1.98
C ALA A 7 0.83 10.63 2.62
N ALA A 8 0.74 11.54 3.60
CA ALA A 8 1.92 12.04 4.31
C ALA A 8 2.67 10.91 5.03
N HIS A 9 1.96 10.01 5.71
CA HIS A 9 2.57 8.85 6.36
C HIS A 9 3.22 7.88 5.38
N ALA A 10 2.54 7.58 4.26
CA ALA A 10 3.10 6.70 3.23
C ALA A 10 4.40 7.27 2.65
N LEU A 11 4.44 8.57 2.37
CA LEU A 11 5.64 9.24 1.84
C LEU A 11 6.76 9.35 2.88
N ALA A 12 6.43 9.62 4.14
CA ALA A 12 7.41 9.61 5.23
C ALA A 12 8.04 8.22 5.41
N LEU A 13 7.24 7.15 5.33
CA LEU A 13 7.76 5.79 5.36
C LEU A 13 8.59 5.45 4.12
N LEU A 14 8.19 5.94 2.94
CA LEU A 14 8.95 5.71 1.72
C LEU A 14 10.36 6.27 1.85
N GLY A 15 10.51 7.45 2.46
CA GLY A 15 11.82 8.08 2.63
C GLY A 15 12.51 8.34 1.27
N ALA A 16 11.75 8.40 0.20
CA ALA A 16 12.28 8.76 -1.11
C ALA A 16 12.70 10.23 -1.07
N GLY A 17 13.87 10.52 -1.63
CA GLY A 17 14.29 11.89 -1.90
C GLY A 17 13.33 12.61 -2.87
N ALA A 18 13.71 13.78 -3.35
CA ALA A 18 12.87 14.62 -4.23
C ALA A 18 12.60 14.06 -5.65
N GLY A 19 12.86 12.76 -5.88
CA GLY A 19 12.73 12.11 -7.19
C GLY A 19 11.32 11.57 -7.49
N PRO A 20 11.10 11.11 -8.73
CA PRO A 20 9.82 10.61 -9.19
C PRO A 20 9.41 9.32 -8.47
N VAL A 21 8.15 9.26 -8.06
CA VAL A 21 7.58 8.11 -7.35
C VAL A 21 6.54 7.40 -8.22
N LEU A 22 6.65 6.09 -8.32
CA LEU A 22 5.63 5.28 -8.97
C LEU A 22 4.42 5.14 -8.04
N VAL A 23 3.29 5.72 -8.43
CA VAL A 23 2.05 5.67 -7.64
C VAL A 23 1.05 4.77 -8.33
N VAL A 24 0.70 3.64 -7.68
CA VAL A 24 -0.33 2.70 -8.11
C VAL A 24 -1.49 2.76 -7.11
N CYS A 25 -2.51 3.54 -7.43
CA CYS A 25 -3.64 3.80 -6.55
C CYS A 25 -4.97 3.91 -7.33
N PRO A 26 -5.38 2.86 -8.07
CA PRO A 26 -6.52 2.95 -8.98
C PRO A 26 -7.88 2.96 -8.25
N TRP A 27 -7.94 2.47 -7.02
CA TRP A 27 -9.20 2.28 -6.28
C TRP A 27 -9.46 3.31 -5.18
N ALA A 28 -8.54 4.24 -4.95
CA ALA A 28 -8.66 5.27 -3.91
C ALA A 28 -8.34 6.66 -4.49
N PRO A 29 -9.22 7.26 -5.32
CA PRO A 29 -8.93 8.47 -6.09
C PRO A 29 -8.57 9.67 -5.20
N ARG A 30 -9.21 9.82 -4.04
CA ARG A 30 -8.87 10.90 -3.08
C ARG A 30 -7.46 10.74 -2.51
N LEU A 31 -7.01 9.52 -2.27
CA LEU A 31 -5.65 9.25 -1.82
C LEU A 31 -4.65 9.42 -2.97
N ALA A 32 -5.01 9.01 -4.17
CA ALA A 32 -4.20 9.24 -5.37
C ALA A 32 -3.95 10.73 -5.61
N ALA A 33 -4.98 11.57 -5.50
CA ALA A 33 -4.86 13.02 -5.59
C ALA A 33 -3.97 13.60 -4.47
N ALA A 34 -4.13 13.12 -3.24
CA ALA A 34 -3.31 13.55 -2.10
C ALA A 34 -1.83 13.16 -2.23
N LEU A 35 -1.52 12.04 -2.85
CA LEU A 35 -0.15 11.62 -3.18
C LEU A 35 0.41 12.47 -4.32
N ALA A 36 -0.35 12.65 -5.41
CA ALA A 36 0.07 13.43 -6.57
C ALA A 36 0.38 14.91 -6.25
N ALA A 37 -0.30 15.47 -5.26
CA ALA A 37 -0.05 16.83 -4.78
C ALA A 37 1.26 16.99 -3.98
N ARG A 38 1.94 15.90 -3.64
CA ARG A 38 3.12 15.91 -2.75
C ARG A 38 4.41 15.41 -3.37
N VAL A 39 4.32 14.61 -4.42
CA VAL A 39 5.50 14.03 -5.09
C VAL A 39 5.31 14.00 -6.59
N PRO A 40 6.38 14.23 -7.37
CA PRO A 40 6.35 14.02 -8.80
C PRO A 40 6.07 12.53 -9.09
N ARG A 41 5.11 12.26 -9.97
CA ARG A 41 4.80 10.89 -10.39
C ARG A 41 5.75 10.46 -11.50
N ALA A 42 6.32 9.28 -11.35
CA ALA A 42 7.12 8.67 -12.39
C ALA A 42 6.27 8.42 -13.64
N ARG A 43 6.74 8.88 -14.80
CA ARG A 43 6.12 8.67 -16.11
C ARG A 43 6.53 7.31 -16.68
N ASP A 44 5.89 6.92 -17.78
CA ASP A 44 6.32 5.73 -18.50
C ASP A 44 7.71 5.95 -19.10
N GLY A 45 8.58 4.97 -18.91
CA GLY A 45 10.00 5.06 -19.29
C GLY A 45 10.92 5.76 -18.28
N GLU A 46 10.37 6.43 -17.27
CA GLU A 46 11.16 7.06 -16.21
C GLU A 46 11.48 6.06 -15.09
N VAL A 47 12.71 6.09 -14.58
CA VAL A 47 13.14 5.23 -13.47
C VAL A 47 12.65 5.84 -12.15
N PRO A 48 11.74 5.18 -11.42
CA PRO A 48 11.22 5.72 -10.17
C PRO A 48 12.23 5.54 -9.02
N MET A 49 12.31 6.54 -8.14
CA MET A 49 13.11 6.47 -6.91
C MET A 49 12.47 5.61 -5.82
N GLY A 50 11.20 5.27 -5.98
CA GLY A 50 10.44 4.40 -5.08
C GLY A 50 9.01 4.22 -5.57
N ALA A 51 8.21 3.43 -4.86
CA ALA A 51 6.82 3.20 -5.21
C ALA A 51 5.88 3.29 -4.00
N VAL A 52 4.67 3.80 -4.25
CA VAL A 52 3.52 3.69 -3.33
C VAL A 52 2.42 2.93 -4.03
N VAL A 53 2.06 1.78 -3.47
CA VAL A 53 0.97 0.91 -3.96
C VAL A 53 -0.16 0.93 -2.96
N VAL A 54 -1.39 1.16 -3.41
CA VAL A 54 -2.55 1.29 -2.54
C VAL A 54 -3.64 0.32 -2.97
N PHE A 55 -4.00 -0.59 -2.08
CA PHE A 55 -5.13 -1.52 -2.26
C PHE A 55 -6.34 -1.17 -1.38
N LEU A 56 -6.38 0.05 -0.83
CA LEU A 56 -7.57 0.55 -0.14
C LEU A 56 -8.68 0.90 -1.13
N GLY A 57 -9.94 0.61 -0.75
CA GLY A 57 -11.12 1.00 -1.53
C GLY A 57 -11.60 -0.04 -2.55
N ALA A 58 -10.79 -1.00 -2.94
CA ALA A 58 -11.21 -2.19 -3.67
C ALA A 58 -10.40 -3.38 -3.19
N ALA A 59 -10.95 -4.57 -3.35
CA ALA A 59 -10.23 -5.79 -3.10
C ALA A 59 -10.06 -6.54 -4.43
N PRO A 60 -9.05 -6.20 -5.22
CA PRO A 60 -8.75 -6.99 -6.40
C PRO A 60 -8.44 -8.42 -5.97
N GLY A 61 -8.87 -9.39 -6.77
CA GLY A 61 -8.55 -10.80 -6.51
C GLY A 61 -7.03 -11.02 -6.45
N PRO A 62 -6.59 -12.13 -5.83
CA PRO A 62 -5.16 -12.41 -5.61
C PRO A 62 -4.30 -12.29 -6.86
N ALA A 63 -4.78 -12.78 -7.99
CA ALA A 63 -4.07 -12.70 -9.27
C ALA A 63 -3.83 -11.26 -9.74
N LYS A 64 -4.84 -10.38 -9.63
CA LYS A 64 -4.71 -8.96 -10.02
C LYS A 64 -3.75 -8.22 -9.09
N ARG A 65 -3.80 -8.50 -7.77
CA ARG A 65 -2.87 -7.94 -6.78
C ARG A 65 -1.43 -8.33 -7.11
N GLN A 66 -1.21 -9.62 -7.32
CA GLN A 66 0.12 -10.14 -7.65
C GLN A 66 0.65 -9.57 -8.97
N ALA A 67 -0.20 -9.47 -10.00
CA ALA A 67 0.17 -8.86 -11.27
C ALA A 67 0.58 -7.38 -11.10
N ALA A 68 -0.17 -6.60 -10.31
CA ALA A 68 0.16 -5.21 -10.02
C ALA A 68 1.49 -5.08 -9.27
N LEU A 69 1.74 -5.90 -8.25
CA LEU A 69 2.99 -5.88 -7.49
C LEU A 69 4.20 -6.31 -8.33
N ARG A 70 4.04 -7.32 -9.19
CA ARG A 70 5.10 -7.71 -10.14
C ARG A 70 5.38 -6.63 -11.19
N ALA A 71 4.35 -5.91 -11.64
CA ALA A 71 4.54 -4.79 -12.57
C ALA A 71 5.34 -3.66 -11.90
N VAL A 72 5.06 -3.38 -10.63
CA VAL A 72 5.83 -2.41 -9.83
C VAL A 72 7.27 -2.89 -9.63
N GLU A 73 7.45 -4.16 -9.25
CA GLU A 73 8.77 -4.76 -9.06
C GLU A 73 9.65 -4.60 -10.30
N ARG A 74 9.12 -4.89 -11.49
CA ARG A 74 9.90 -4.75 -12.74
C ARG A 74 10.34 -3.32 -13.03
N ARG A 75 9.60 -2.33 -12.59
CA ARG A 75 9.92 -0.89 -12.79
C ARG A 75 10.84 -0.30 -11.74
N LEU A 76 10.88 -0.89 -10.55
CA LEU A 76 11.73 -0.41 -9.47
C LEU A 76 13.19 -0.85 -9.69
N PRO A 77 14.17 0.03 -9.51
CA PRO A 77 15.58 -0.39 -9.46
C PRO A 77 15.85 -1.23 -8.21
N PRO A 78 16.89 -2.10 -8.23
CA PRO A 78 17.32 -2.82 -7.04
C PRO A 78 17.58 -1.88 -5.86
N GLY A 79 17.19 -2.29 -4.67
CA GLY A 79 17.32 -1.48 -3.46
C GLY A 79 16.29 -0.35 -3.30
N ALA A 80 15.49 -0.06 -4.31
CA ALA A 80 14.48 1.00 -4.22
C ALA A 80 13.38 0.67 -3.20
N PRO A 81 12.93 1.68 -2.41
CA PRO A 81 11.89 1.48 -1.43
C PRO A 81 10.51 1.39 -2.07
N LEU A 82 9.65 0.58 -1.47
CA LEU A 82 8.22 0.45 -1.77
C LEU A 82 7.43 0.60 -0.49
N VAL A 83 6.32 1.32 -0.54
CA VAL A 83 5.31 1.33 0.53
C VAL A 83 4.00 0.76 -0.01
N LEU A 84 3.55 -0.32 0.58
CA LEU A 84 2.25 -0.93 0.30
C LEU A 84 1.25 -0.52 1.39
N VAL A 85 0.14 0.09 0.97
CA VAL A 85 -0.96 0.51 1.83
C VAL A 85 -2.15 -0.39 1.59
N ASP A 86 -2.62 -1.07 2.64
CA ASP A 86 -3.70 -2.04 2.53
C ASP A 86 -4.56 -2.10 3.79
N HIS A 87 -5.69 -2.79 3.70
CA HIS A 87 -6.51 -3.13 4.85
C HIS A 87 -5.80 -4.14 5.76
N ASN A 88 -6.07 -4.05 7.05
CA ASN A 88 -5.58 -5.00 8.04
C ASN A 88 -6.67 -5.40 9.02
N GLN A 89 -6.56 -6.59 9.58
CA GLN A 89 -7.46 -7.05 10.64
C GLN A 89 -6.93 -6.64 12.02
N PRO A 90 -7.69 -5.87 12.81
CA PRO A 90 -7.31 -5.53 14.18
C PRO A 90 -7.12 -6.77 15.07
N ARG A 91 -6.31 -6.63 16.11
CA ARG A 91 -6.07 -7.70 17.10
C ARG A 91 -7.31 -8.00 17.95
N ALA A 92 -7.97 -6.93 18.43
CA ALA A 92 -9.15 -7.08 19.26
C ALA A 92 -10.34 -7.66 18.49
N LEU A 93 -10.95 -8.75 18.99
CA LEU A 93 -12.04 -9.44 18.30
C LEU A 93 -13.23 -8.53 17.96
N TRP A 94 -13.63 -7.68 18.90
CA TRP A 94 -14.75 -6.73 18.65
C TRP A 94 -14.41 -5.69 17.58
N ARG A 95 -13.18 -5.18 17.53
CA ARG A 95 -12.71 -4.28 16.46
C ARG A 95 -12.64 -4.99 15.11
N ARG A 96 -12.30 -6.27 15.14
CA ARG A 96 -12.28 -7.14 13.96
C ARG A 96 -13.68 -7.32 13.40
N ALA A 97 -14.67 -7.61 14.25
CA ALA A 97 -16.06 -7.73 13.84
C ALA A 97 -16.58 -6.43 13.20
N LEU A 98 -16.31 -5.28 13.81
CA LEU A 98 -16.64 -3.97 13.25
C LEU A 98 -15.94 -3.69 11.92
N ALA A 99 -14.68 -4.05 11.78
CA ALA A 99 -13.94 -3.86 10.54
C ALA A 99 -14.50 -4.76 9.42
N VAL A 100 -14.82 -6.00 9.71
CA VAL A 100 -15.47 -6.94 8.77
C VAL A 100 -16.82 -6.42 8.33
N LEU A 101 -17.66 -5.96 9.28
CA LEU A 101 -18.96 -5.38 8.96
C LEU A 101 -18.85 -4.15 8.06
N GLN A 102 -17.92 -3.24 8.35
CA GLN A 102 -17.69 -2.05 7.52
C GLN A 102 -17.20 -2.38 6.11
N LEU A 103 -16.38 -3.43 5.95
CA LEU A 103 -15.95 -3.90 4.64
C LEU A 103 -17.12 -4.56 3.89
N ALA A 104 -17.91 -5.38 4.57
CA ALA A 104 -19.09 -6.04 3.99
C ALA A 104 -20.13 -5.03 3.48
N VAL A 105 -20.44 -3.99 4.27
CA VAL A 105 -21.34 -2.90 3.85
C VAL A 105 -20.84 -2.18 2.59
N ARG A 106 -19.51 -2.15 2.38
CA ARG A 106 -18.88 -1.56 1.18
C ARG A 106 -18.68 -2.56 0.05
N GLY A 107 -19.19 -3.79 0.18
CA GLY A 107 -18.98 -4.86 -0.80
C GLY A 107 -17.53 -5.34 -0.93
N LEU A 108 -16.69 -5.09 0.09
CA LEU A 108 -15.28 -5.46 0.08
C LEU A 108 -15.06 -6.74 0.90
N PRO A 109 -14.29 -7.72 0.41
CA PRO A 109 -13.95 -8.90 1.18
C PRO A 109 -13.08 -8.52 2.39
N ALA A 110 -13.33 -9.14 3.53
CA ALA A 110 -12.48 -9.00 4.70
C ALA A 110 -11.08 -9.58 4.44
N ALA A 111 -10.06 -8.91 4.92
CA ALA A 111 -8.71 -9.48 4.92
C ALA A 111 -8.67 -10.75 5.79
N ARG A 112 -8.33 -11.89 5.21
CA ARG A 112 -8.37 -13.20 5.88
C ARG A 112 -7.22 -13.42 6.87
N ALA A 113 -6.16 -12.65 6.78
CA ALA A 113 -4.97 -12.79 7.61
C ALA A 113 -4.54 -11.46 8.20
N ARG A 114 -3.81 -11.52 9.32
CA ARG A 114 -3.06 -10.37 9.82
C ARG A 114 -1.86 -10.10 8.92
N TYR A 115 -1.59 -8.82 8.70
CA TYR A 115 -0.45 -8.37 7.90
C TYR A 115 -0.37 -9.01 6.51
N PRO A 116 -1.49 -9.04 5.74
CA PRO A 116 -1.51 -9.71 4.44
C PRO A 116 -0.51 -9.06 3.47
N ALA A 117 -0.36 -7.75 3.51
CA ALA A 117 0.56 -7.01 2.66
C ALA A 117 2.04 -7.38 2.91
N ALA A 118 2.44 -7.53 4.17
CA ALA A 118 3.81 -7.92 4.51
C ALA A 118 4.13 -9.34 4.04
N ARG A 119 3.20 -10.27 4.18
CA ARG A 119 3.36 -11.66 3.70
C ARG A 119 3.43 -11.73 2.17
N GLU A 120 2.58 -10.96 1.50
CA GLU A 120 2.52 -10.90 0.03
C GLU A 120 3.84 -10.34 -0.54
N LEU A 121 4.35 -9.25 0.02
CA LEU A 121 5.63 -8.67 -0.38
C LEU A 121 6.80 -9.62 -0.12
N GLY A 122 6.83 -10.29 1.03
CA GLY A 122 7.85 -11.30 1.34
C GLY A 122 7.83 -12.47 0.37
N ALA A 123 6.65 -12.96 -0.02
CA ALA A 123 6.49 -14.03 -1.01
C ALA A 123 6.94 -13.62 -2.43
N LEU A 124 6.91 -12.33 -2.74
CA LEU A 124 7.43 -11.76 -4.00
C LEU A 124 8.93 -11.40 -3.93
N GLY A 125 9.61 -11.74 -2.85
CA GLY A 125 11.05 -11.52 -2.71
C GLY A 125 11.45 -10.13 -2.23
N PHE A 126 10.51 -9.26 -1.86
CA PHE A 126 10.85 -7.98 -1.24
C PHE A 126 11.36 -8.16 0.19
N ALA A 127 12.36 -7.36 0.57
CA ALA A 127 12.80 -7.26 1.96
C ALA A 127 11.87 -6.33 2.74
N VAL A 128 11.01 -6.88 3.59
CA VAL A 128 10.12 -6.10 4.47
C VAL A 128 10.94 -5.47 5.59
N GLU A 129 10.92 -4.14 5.70
CA GLU A 129 11.72 -3.38 6.68
C GLU A 129 10.88 -2.84 7.83
N ARG A 130 9.69 -2.31 7.54
CA ARG A 130 8.83 -1.68 8.54
C ARG A 130 7.36 -1.96 8.27
N LEU A 131 6.63 -2.10 9.34
CA LEU A 131 5.17 -2.17 9.35
C LEU A 131 4.64 -1.05 10.25
N TRP A 132 3.70 -0.27 9.75
CA TRP A 132 2.94 0.70 10.53
C TRP A 132 1.45 0.39 10.44
N LEU A 133 0.75 0.56 11.57
CA LEU A 133 -0.69 0.30 11.69
C LEU A 133 -1.42 1.59 12.05
N GLY A 134 -2.45 1.93 11.29
CA GLY A 134 -3.26 3.12 11.49
C GLY A 134 -4.76 2.83 11.56
N GLY A 135 -5.53 3.86 11.90
CA GLY A 135 -6.99 3.76 11.94
C GLY A 135 -7.51 2.68 12.91
N GLY A 136 -6.90 2.54 14.08
CA GLY A 136 -7.22 1.46 15.03
C GLY A 136 -6.86 0.08 14.54
N GLU A 137 -5.72 -0.04 13.90
CA GLU A 137 -5.17 -1.26 13.28
C GLU A 137 -5.91 -1.74 12.00
N ARG A 138 -6.80 -0.91 11.42
CA ARG A 138 -7.58 -1.29 10.21
C ARG A 138 -6.82 -1.08 8.91
N VAL A 139 -5.77 -0.27 8.95
CA VAL A 139 -4.91 0.04 7.81
C VAL A 139 -3.49 -0.33 8.17
N GLN A 140 -2.80 -0.99 7.25
CA GLN A 140 -1.37 -1.26 7.35
C GLN A 140 -0.62 -0.54 6.25
N LEU A 141 0.54 0.00 6.60
CA LEU A 141 1.53 0.48 5.66
C LEU A 141 2.78 -0.38 5.84
N VAL A 142 3.22 -1.01 4.79
CA VAL A 142 4.40 -1.88 4.81
C VAL A 142 5.47 -1.26 3.94
N ARG A 143 6.60 -0.88 4.56
CA ARG A 143 7.80 -0.51 3.81
C ARG A 143 8.61 -1.76 3.52
N ALA A 144 9.00 -1.89 2.27
CA ALA A 144 9.88 -2.95 1.80
C ALA A 144 10.88 -2.40 0.79
N ARG A 145 11.95 -3.15 0.50
CA ARG A 145 12.91 -2.87 -0.56
C ARG A 145 12.89 -3.98 -1.60
N ARG A 146 13.09 -3.59 -2.84
CA ARG A 146 13.40 -4.55 -3.90
C ARG A 146 14.79 -5.15 -3.63
N ARG A 147 14.87 -6.47 -3.60
CA ARG A 147 16.15 -7.20 -3.55
C ARG A 147 16.85 -7.23 -4.90
#